data_a6e5f82ea6ebe875542e39b69b56ecdf
#
_entry.id   a6e5f82ea6ebe875542e39b69b56ecdf
#
_cell.length_a   1.000
_cell.length_b   1.000
_cell.length_c   1.000
_cell.angle_alpha   90.00
_cell.angle_beta   90.00
_cell.angle_gamma   90.00
#
_symmetry.space_group_name_H-M   'P 1'
#
loop_
_entity.id
_entity.type
_entity.pdbx_description
1 polymer ?
#
loop_
_entity_poly.entity_id
_entity_poly.type
_entity_poly.pdbx_seq_one_letter_code
_entity_poly.pdbx_strand_id
1 'polypeptide(L)'
;GLINLYAIDDAHEREAKGMYDDFLLGGTDSEMVNDSLGPKVQLYLNSPDFVTGDLVNETPRLTVLLEDADGINTVGNGIGHDLIAVIDGEASMTYTLNDYYVSDLGDYTRGTVSYVLPELTEGKHSLVFRAGDMMNYATTVAVDLEVVKGLRPRILEVGTTHSPAYE
;
A
#
# COMPACT_ATOMS: atom_id res chain seq x y z
N GLY A 1 -14.60 -4.92 22.58
CA GLY A 1 -14.59 -4.70 21.14
C GLY A 1 -15.87 -4.02 20.67
N LEU A 2 -15.87 -3.51 19.44
CA LEU A 2 -17.04 -2.89 18.82
C LEU A 2 -17.12 -3.36 17.38
N ILE A 3 -18.26 -3.92 16.98
CA ILE A 3 -18.56 -4.28 15.59
C ILE A 3 -19.66 -3.36 15.10
N ASN A 4 -19.38 -2.61 14.02
CA ASN A 4 -20.37 -1.85 13.28
C ASN A 4 -20.74 -2.65 12.01
N LEU A 5 -22.03 -2.86 11.83
CA LEU A 5 -22.59 -3.55 10.67
C LEU A 5 -23.39 -2.56 9.84
N TYR A 6 -23.23 -2.65 8.53
CA TYR A 6 -23.98 -1.87 7.58
C TYR A 6 -24.44 -2.75 6.42
N ALA A 7 -25.67 -2.67 6.02
CA ALA A 7 -26.22 -3.40 4.88
C ALA A 7 -27.11 -2.48 4.05
N ILE A 8 -27.01 -2.62 2.73
CA ILE A 8 -27.87 -1.94 1.74
C ILE A 8 -28.65 -2.99 0.95
N ASP A 9 -29.93 -2.75 0.76
CA ASP A 9 -30.78 -3.42 -0.21
C ASP A 9 -31.08 -2.42 -1.34
N ASP A 10 -30.27 -2.47 -2.39
CA ASP A 10 -30.38 -1.55 -3.53
C ASP A 10 -31.69 -1.72 -4.30
N ALA A 11 -32.30 -2.92 -4.26
CA ALA A 11 -33.56 -3.18 -4.96
C ALA A 11 -34.78 -2.50 -4.31
N HIS A 12 -34.69 -2.21 -3.01
CA HIS A 12 -35.81 -1.60 -2.24
C HIS A 12 -35.42 -0.29 -1.57
N GLU A 13 -34.27 0.28 -1.90
CA GLU A 13 -33.74 1.53 -1.33
C GLU A 13 -33.76 1.52 0.22
N ARG A 14 -33.36 0.38 0.81
CA ARG A 14 -33.35 0.20 2.26
C ARG A 14 -31.93 0.09 2.78
N GLU A 15 -31.69 0.74 3.91
CA GLU A 15 -30.44 0.65 4.66
C GLU A 15 -30.71 0.08 6.04
N ALA A 16 -29.78 -0.72 6.53
CA ALA A 16 -29.75 -1.21 7.91
C ALA A 16 -28.38 -0.94 8.53
N LYS A 17 -28.38 -0.46 9.77
CA LYS A 17 -27.20 -0.25 10.60
C LYS A 17 -27.36 -1.02 11.88
N GLY A 18 -26.30 -1.70 12.31
CA GLY A 18 -26.27 -2.42 13.55
C GLY A 18 -24.93 -2.19 14.27
N MET A 19 -24.96 -2.32 15.58
CA MET A 19 -23.78 -2.24 16.44
C MET A 19 -23.87 -3.38 17.45
N TYR A 20 -22.73 -4.02 17.71
CA TYR A 20 -22.57 -5.04 18.72
C TYR A 20 -21.28 -4.81 19.51
N ASP A 21 -21.37 -4.67 20.83
CA ASP A 21 -20.25 -4.37 21.71
C ASP A 21 -20.10 -5.35 22.89
N ASP A 22 -21.03 -6.31 23.01
CA ASP A 22 -21.03 -7.30 24.09
C ASP A 22 -20.16 -8.52 23.75
N PHE A 23 -18.86 -8.27 23.49
CA PHE A 23 -17.87 -9.33 23.33
C PHE A 23 -16.49 -8.90 23.81
N LEU A 24 -15.70 -9.86 24.23
CA LEU A 24 -14.30 -9.70 24.58
C LEU A 24 -13.42 -10.32 23.48
N LEU A 25 -12.43 -9.54 23.05
CA LEU A 25 -11.32 -10.07 22.26
C LEU A 25 -10.24 -10.53 23.21
N GLY A 26 -9.85 -11.77 23.12
CA GLY A 26 -8.80 -12.34 23.94
C GLY A 26 -8.46 -13.76 23.53
N GLY A 27 -7.43 -14.29 24.16
CA GLY A 27 -6.89 -15.60 23.83
C GLY A 27 -5.62 -15.52 23.02
N THR A 28 -5.00 -16.66 22.82
CA THR A 28 -3.80 -16.84 22.01
C THR A 28 -4.12 -17.91 20.98
N ASP A 29 -3.82 -17.63 19.73
CA ASP A 29 -3.89 -18.65 18.68
C ASP A 29 -2.69 -19.58 18.82
N SER A 30 -2.95 -20.85 19.20
CA SER A 30 -1.91 -21.86 19.36
C SER A 30 -1.45 -22.48 18.04
N GLU A 31 -2.18 -22.22 16.95
CA GLU A 31 -1.89 -22.71 15.60
C GLU A 31 -1.19 -21.63 14.75
N MET A 32 -0.96 -20.47 15.30
CA MET A 32 -0.29 -19.37 14.61
C MET A 32 1.12 -19.77 14.22
N VAL A 33 1.35 -19.84 12.93
CA VAL A 33 2.68 -20.10 12.36
C VAL A 33 3.39 -18.74 12.27
N ASN A 34 4.23 -18.46 13.26
CA ASN A 34 5.13 -17.33 13.17
C ASN A 34 6.24 -17.68 12.18
N ASP A 35 6.26 -17.04 11.03
CA ASP A 35 7.26 -17.28 9.99
C ASP A 35 8.59 -16.56 10.24
N SER A 36 8.63 -15.65 11.21
CA SER A 36 9.80 -14.83 11.56
C SER A 36 10.33 -13.96 10.41
N LEU A 37 9.49 -13.72 9.41
CA LEU A 37 9.80 -12.89 8.24
C LEU A 37 8.89 -11.67 8.25
N GLY A 38 9.41 -10.53 7.83
CA GLY A 38 8.58 -9.35 7.60
C GLY A 38 7.92 -9.37 6.22
N PRO A 39 7.00 -8.42 5.96
CA PRO A 39 6.21 -8.40 4.74
C PRO A 39 7.03 -8.46 3.46
N LYS A 40 6.53 -9.17 2.46
CA LYS A 40 7.01 -9.02 1.09
C LYS A 40 6.60 -7.67 0.56
N VAL A 41 7.57 -6.93 0.02
CA VAL A 41 7.39 -5.58 -0.47
C VAL A 41 7.76 -5.52 -1.95
N GLN A 42 6.80 -5.10 -2.79
CA GLN A 42 7.06 -4.77 -4.20
C GLN A 42 6.73 -3.29 -4.41
N LEU A 43 7.75 -2.51 -4.77
CA LEU A 43 7.67 -1.06 -4.87
C LEU A 43 7.81 -0.61 -6.32
N TYR A 44 6.92 0.27 -6.75
CA TYR A 44 6.88 0.85 -8.08
C TYR A 44 6.68 2.37 -8.02
N LEU A 45 7.24 3.07 -9.00
CA LEU A 45 6.99 4.48 -9.24
C LEU A 45 6.35 4.66 -10.61
N ASN A 46 5.18 5.30 -10.66
CA ASN A 46 4.38 5.58 -11.86
C ASN A 46 3.89 4.35 -12.67
N SER A 47 4.67 3.27 -12.73
CA SER A 47 4.39 2.09 -13.54
C SER A 47 4.82 0.83 -12.81
N PRO A 48 4.09 -0.30 -12.98
CA PRO A 48 4.54 -1.59 -12.48
C PRO A 48 5.83 -2.11 -13.14
N ASP A 49 6.22 -1.52 -14.28
CA ASP A 49 7.46 -1.85 -14.99
C ASP A 49 8.68 -1.08 -14.45
N PHE A 50 8.48 -0.23 -13.41
CA PHE A 50 9.55 0.56 -12.82
C PHE A 50 10.71 -0.32 -12.33
N VAL A 51 11.91 0.07 -12.69
CA VAL A 51 13.16 -0.53 -12.23
C VAL A 51 14.00 0.55 -11.50
N THR A 52 14.74 0.14 -10.47
CA THR A 52 15.62 1.07 -9.73
C THR A 52 16.56 1.82 -10.69
N GLY A 53 16.60 3.14 -10.57
CA GLY A 53 17.34 4.04 -11.44
C GLY A 53 16.55 4.61 -12.62
N ASP A 54 15.30 4.24 -12.80
CA ASP A 54 14.46 4.76 -13.87
C ASP A 54 14.14 6.24 -13.71
N LEU A 55 13.78 6.87 -14.85
CA LEU A 55 13.35 8.27 -14.90
C LEU A 55 11.90 8.39 -14.44
N VAL A 56 11.65 9.39 -13.59
CA VAL A 56 10.30 9.74 -13.11
C VAL A 56 10.05 11.24 -13.26
N ASN A 57 8.78 11.63 -13.23
CA ASN A 57 8.38 13.03 -13.16
C ASN A 57 8.59 13.61 -11.75
N GLU A 58 8.37 14.91 -11.58
CA GLU A 58 8.59 15.65 -10.33
C GLU A 58 7.69 15.19 -9.17
N THR A 59 6.51 14.63 -9.48
CA THR A 59 5.54 14.15 -8.49
C THR A 59 5.17 12.69 -8.79
N PRO A 60 6.11 11.75 -8.59
CA PRO A 60 5.86 10.37 -8.95
C PRO A 60 4.84 9.73 -8.00
N ARG A 61 4.02 8.83 -8.55
CA ARG A 61 3.12 8.01 -7.76
C ARG A 61 3.87 6.79 -7.24
N LEU A 62 3.99 6.71 -5.93
CA LEU A 62 4.45 5.52 -5.23
C LEU A 62 3.30 4.51 -5.14
N THR A 63 3.55 3.29 -5.60
CA THR A 63 2.67 2.13 -5.42
C THR A 63 3.47 1.03 -4.75
N VAL A 64 2.98 0.53 -3.62
CA VAL A 64 3.64 -0.57 -2.90
C VAL A 64 2.63 -1.68 -2.68
N LEU A 65 2.95 -2.87 -3.19
CA LEU A 65 2.21 -4.09 -2.92
C LEU A 65 2.83 -4.78 -1.71
N LEU A 66 2.00 -5.10 -0.74
CA LEU A 66 2.40 -5.75 0.51
C LEU A 66 1.69 -7.10 0.63
N GLU A 67 2.43 -8.11 1.07
CA GLU A 67 1.89 -9.45 1.34
C GLU A 67 2.59 -10.02 2.58
N ASP A 68 1.80 -10.50 3.54
CA ASP A 68 2.30 -11.14 4.74
C ASP A 68 1.25 -12.09 5.34
N ALA A 69 1.64 -13.31 5.70
CA ALA A 69 0.72 -14.31 6.23
C ALA A 69 0.11 -13.93 7.59
N ASP A 70 0.89 -13.20 8.40
CA ASP A 70 0.46 -12.70 9.72
C ASP A 70 -0.31 -11.38 9.63
N GLY A 71 -0.38 -10.80 8.42
CA GLY A 71 -1.06 -9.54 8.13
C GLY A 71 -0.17 -8.31 8.27
N ILE A 72 -0.54 -7.27 7.54
CA ILE A 72 0.20 -6.01 7.50
C ILE A 72 -0.17 -5.15 8.71
N ASN A 73 0.82 -4.66 9.44
CA ASN A 73 0.59 -3.74 10.55
C ASN A 73 0.39 -2.32 10.00
N THR A 74 -0.84 -1.84 10.10
CA THR A 74 -1.23 -0.49 9.68
C THR A 74 -1.64 0.40 10.85
N VAL A 75 -1.55 -0.14 12.07
CA VAL A 75 -1.96 0.56 13.29
C VAL A 75 -0.73 1.21 13.91
N GLY A 76 -0.56 2.51 13.73
CA GLY A 76 0.57 3.30 14.22
C GLY A 76 0.70 3.40 15.76
N ASN A 77 0.26 2.38 16.52
CA ASN A 77 0.23 2.39 17.97
C ASN A 77 1.55 1.96 18.64
N GLY A 78 2.66 2.02 17.93
CA GLY A 78 3.97 1.65 18.49
C GLY A 78 5.12 2.26 17.70
N ILE A 79 6.26 2.39 18.38
CA ILE A 79 7.48 2.88 17.73
C ILE A 79 7.92 1.86 16.68
N GLY A 80 7.95 2.29 15.42
CA GLY A 80 8.49 1.48 14.32
C GLY A 80 7.48 0.58 13.61
N HIS A 81 6.18 0.75 13.85
CA HIS A 81 5.10 -0.04 13.23
C HIS A 81 4.43 0.67 12.05
N ASP A 82 4.87 1.88 11.71
CA ASP A 82 4.31 2.62 10.61
C ASP A 82 4.84 2.14 9.25
N LEU A 83 3.98 2.24 8.24
CA LEU A 83 4.38 2.19 6.85
C LEU A 83 5.06 3.52 6.51
N ILE A 84 6.37 3.49 6.30
CA ILE A 84 7.17 4.71 6.17
C ILE A 84 7.90 4.73 4.83
N ALA A 85 7.81 5.87 4.15
CA ALA A 85 8.66 6.20 3.02
C ALA A 85 9.58 7.36 3.40
N VAL A 86 10.87 7.24 3.08
CA VAL A 86 11.89 8.26 3.31
C VAL A 86 12.61 8.55 2.00
N ILE A 87 12.68 9.83 1.62
CA ILE A 87 13.44 10.29 0.46
C ILE A 87 14.79 10.81 0.94
N ASP A 88 15.86 10.39 0.25
CA ASP A 88 17.24 10.84 0.46
C ASP A 88 17.76 10.68 1.90
N GLY A 89 17.09 9.85 2.71
CA GLY A 89 17.42 9.67 4.12
C GLY A 89 17.14 10.88 5.00
N GLU A 90 16.39 11.87 4.49
CA GLU A 90 16.11 13.11 5.21
C GLU A 90 14.86 12.98 6.11
N ALA A 91 15.00 13.39 7.38
CA ALA A 91 13.89 13.39 8.33
C ALA A 91 12.71 14.28 7.90
N SER A 92 13.00 15.40 7.21
CA SER A 92 12.00 16.31 6.66
C SER A 92 11.21 15.71 5.48
N MET A 93 11.74 14.66 4.85
CA MET A 93 11.15 13.96 3.72
C MET A 93 10.72 12.53 4.11
N THR A 94 10.22 12.39 5.33
CA THR A 94 9.66 11.16 5.88
C THR A 94 8.14 11.22 5.87
N TYR A 95 7.51 10.22 5.28
CA TYR A 95 6.05 10.14 5.08
C TYR A 95 5.51 8.88 5.73
N THR A 96 4.54 9.06 6.65
CA THR A 96 3.76 7.96 7.22
C THR A 96 2.59 7.65 6.29
N LEU A 97 2.49 6.42 5.83
CA LEU A 97 1.60 6.01 4.75
C LEU A 97 0.50 5.03 5.19
N ASN A 98 0.26 4.89 6.50
CA ASN A 98 -0.77 3.99 7.03
C ASN A 98 -2.15 4.29 6.47
N ASP A 99 -2.53 5.58 6.38
CA ASP A 99 -3.84 6.03 5.86
C ASP A 99 -4.00 5.81 4.34
N TYR A 100 -2.91 5.49 3.65
CA TYR A 100 -2.89 5.23 2.21
C TYR A 100 -2.85 3.75 1.87
N TYR A 101 -2.89 2.89 2.89
CA TYR A 101 -2.97 1.45 2.71
C TYR A 101 -4.43 1.02 2.56
N VAL A 102 -4.67 0.18 1.57
CA VAL A 102 -5.97 -0.47 1.33
C VAL A 102 -5.72 -1.96 1.23
N SER A 103 -6.32 -2.74 2.13
CA SER A 103 -6.29 -4.20 2.06
C SER A 103 -7.13 -4.70 0.89
N ASP A 104 -6.76 -5.84 0.35
CA ASP A 104 -7.56 -6.52 -0.66
C ASP A 104 -8.90 -6.96 -0.06
N LEU A 105 -9.94 -6.98 -0.88
CA LEU A 105 -11.28 -7.30 -0.41
C LEU A 105 -11.35 -8.74 0.13
N GLY A 106 -11.62 -8.86 1.42
CA GLY A 106 -11.72 -10.15 2.11
C GLY A 106 -10.38 -10.84 2.40
N ASP A 107 -9.26 -10.15 2.19
CA ASP A 107 -7.91 -10.67 2.44
C ASP A 107 -7.08 -9.66 3.25
N TYR A 108 -6.85 -9.97 4.53
CA TYR A 108 -6.05 -9.12 5.41
C TYR A 108 -4.54 -9.32 5.23
N THR A 109 -4.14 -10.36 4.52
CA THR A 109 -2.73 -10.71 4.29
C THR A 109 -2.10 -9.90 3.16
N ARG A 110 -2.92 -9.19 2.37
CA ARG A 110 -2.49 -8.43 1.20
C ARG A 110 -3.12 -7.05 1.15
N GLY A 111 -2.41 -6.14 0.53
CA GLY A 111 -2.94 -4.83 0.24
C GLY A 111 -1.94 -3.93 -0.47
N THR A 112 -2.40 -2.73 -0.77
CA THR A 112 -1.67 -1.78 -1.59
C THR A 112 -1.60 -0.42 -0.90
N VAL A 113 -0.40 0.17 -0.86
CA VAL A 113 -0.20 1.59 -0.58
C VAL A 113 -0.16 2.35 -1.90
N SER A 114 -0.93 3.42 -2.02
CA SER A 114 -0.87 4.33 -3.18
C SER A 114 -0.75 5.77 -2.71
N TYR A 115 0.37 6.40 -3.00
CA TYR A 115 0.67 7.76 -2.55
C TYR A 115 1.35 8.56 -3.66
N VAL A 116 0.96 9.81 -3.85
CA VAL A 116 1.66 10.74 -4.75
C VAL A 116 2.71 11.48 -3.92
N LEU A 117 3.98 11.26 -4.25
CA LEU A 117 5.07 11.95 -3.57
C LEU A 117 4.97 13.46 -3.83
N PRO A 118 5.34 14.30 -2.85
CA PRO A 118 5.50 15.74 -3.08
C PRO A 118 6.50 16.03 -4.20
N GLU A 119 6.50 17.26 -4.68
CA GLU A 119 7.41 17.68 -5.73
C GLU A 119 8.88 17.49 -5.30
N LEU A 120 9.58 16.66 -6.08
CA LEU A 120 11.00 16.40 -5.92
C LEU A 120 11.81 17.32 -6.84
N THR A 121 13.03 17.62 -6.44
CA THR A 121 13.98 18.37 -7.26
C THR A 121 14.45 17.52 -8.44
N GLU A 122 14.91 18.18 -9.52
CA GLU A 122 15.51 17.46 -10.64
C GLU A 122 16.84 16.81 -10.23
N GLY A 123 17.05 15.56 -10.63
CA GLY A 123 18.27 14.80 -10.36
C GLY A 123 18.01 13.45 -9.70
N LYS A 124 19.06 12.89 -9.13
CA LYS A 124 19.02 11.58 -8.51
C LYS A 124 18.54 11.64 -7.07
N HIS A 125 17.65 10.73 -6.74
CA HIS A 125 17.08 10.56 -5.41
C HIS A 125 17.13 9.09 -5.00
N SER A 126 17.06 8.84 -3.71
CA SER A 126 16.84 7.51 -3.14
C SER A 126 15.51 7.47 -2.38
N LEU A 127 14.78 6.40 -2.51
CA LEU A 127 13.55 6.14 -1.75
C LEU A 127 13.74 4.88 -0.93
N VAL A 128 13.54 4.98 0.37
CA VAL A 128 13.51 3.85 1.30
C VAL A 128 12.09 3.67 1.80
N PHE A 129 11.54 2.48 1.65
CA PHE A 129 10.24 2.13 2.19
C PHE A 129 10.37 1.02 3.22
N ARG A 130 9.65 1.15 4.35
CA ARG A 130 9.61 0.17 5.43
C ARG A 130 8.16 -0.20 5.73
N ALA A 131 7.92 -1.51 5.89
CA ALA A 131 6.66 -2.08 6.36
C ALA A 131 6.93 -3.10 7.47
N GLY A 132 6.01 -3.23 8.41
CA GLY A 132 6.00 -4.26 9.44
C GLY A 132 4.74 -5.11 9.38
N ASP A 133 4.84 -6.33 9.90
CA ASP A 133 3.72 -7.24 10.14
C ASP A 133 3.13 -7.08 11.55
N MET A 134 2.10 -7.88 11.85
CA MET A 134 1.47 -7.91 13.16
C MET A 134 2.33 -8.58 14.25
N MET A 135 3.41 -9.29 13.86
CA MET A 135 4.35 -9.98 14.74
C MET A 135 5.62 -9.17 15.04
N ASN A 136 5.70 -7.93 14.52
CA ASN A 136 6.81 -6.99 14.67
C ASN A 136 8.07 -7.32 13.83
N TYR A 137 7.96 -8.16 12.83
CA TYR A 137 9.00 -8.29 11.82
C TYR A 137 8.82 -7.19 10.76
N ALA A 138 9.92 -6.66 10.27
CA ALA A 138 9.87 -5.55 9.32
C ALA A 138 10.78 -5.81 8.13
N THR A 139 10.29 -5.39 6.97
CA THR A 139 11.05 -5.38 5.72
C THR A 139 11.31 -3.94 5.29
N THR A 140 12.53 -3.70 4.83
CA THR A 140 12.95 -2.41 4.26
C THR A 140 13.43 -2.63 2.83
N VAL A 141 12.90 -1.85 1.90
CA VAL A 141 13.29 -1.86 0.49
C VAL A 141 13.78 -0.47 0.11
N ALA A 142 14.88 -0.42 -0.63
CA ALA A 142 15.44 0.83 -1.15
C ALA A 142 15.49 0.77 -2.68
N VAL A 143 15.14 1.89 -3.32
CA VAL A 143 15.25 2.08 -4.76
C VAL A 143 15.86 3.45 -5.06
N ASP A 144 16.60 3.54 -6.15
CA ASP A 144 17.06 4.81 -6.71
C ASP A 144 16.10 5.25 -7.82
N LEU A 145 15.99 6.54 -8.02
CA LEU A 145 15.19 7.16 -9.09
C LEU A 145 15.90 8.41 -9.60
N GLU A 146 15.60 8.80 -10.82
CA GLU A 146 16.09 10.07 -11.37
C GLU A 146 14.91 10.92 -11.82
N VAL A 147 14.76 12.09 -11.22
CA VAL A 147 13.69 13.04 -11.51
C VAL A 147 14.05 13.88 -12.72
N VAL A 148 13.18 13.89 -13.72
CA VAL A 148 13.30 14.74 -14.92
C VAL A 148 12.08 15.63 -15.04
N LYS A 149 12.32 16.95 -15.10
CA LYS A 149 11.27 17.96 -15.24
C LYS A 149 10.50 17.82 -16.54
N GLY A 150 9.17 17.88 -16.42
CA GLY A 150 8.28 17.83 -17.57
C GLY A 150 8.19 16.46 -18.22
N LEU A 151 8.66 15.40 -17.57
CA LEU A 151 8.46 14.03 -18.04
C LEU A 151 6.97 13.73 -18.04
N ARG A 152 6.41 13.48 -19.23
CA ARG A 152 5.00 13.13 -19.40
C ARG A 152 4.88 11.74 -19.98
N PRO A 153 3.91 10.92 -19.52
CA PRO A 153 3.65 9.64 -20.14
C PRO A 153 3.32 9.84 -21.62
N ARG A 154 3.98 9.10 -22.48
CA ARG A 154 3.69 9.08 -23.92
C ARG A 154 2.95 7.79 -24.24
N ILE A 155 1.75 7.90 -24.76
CA ILE A 155 1.03 6.76 -25.31
C ILE A 155 1.73 6.38 -26.61
N LEU A 156 2.42 5.22 -26.62
CA LEU A 156 3.12 4.72 -27.80
C LEU A 156 2.19 3.93 -28.72
N GLU A 157 1.14 3.30 -28.15
CA GLU A 157 0.17 2.51 -28.90
C GLU A 157 -1.18 2.51 -28.21
N VAL A 158 -2.25 2.66 -28.97
CA VAL A 158 -3.62 2.44 -28.50
C VAL A 158 -4.17 1.24 -29.26
N GLY A 159 -4.15 0.07 -28.61
CA GLY A 159 -4.77 -1.13 -29.15
C GLY A 159 -6.28 -1.12 -28.86
N THR A 160 -7.10 -1.32 -29.90
CA THR A 160 -8.51 -1.66 -29.72
C THR A 160 -8.63 -3.18 -29.65
N THR A 161 -9.00 -3.73 -28.50
CA THR A 161 -9.46 -5.11 -28.45
C THR A 161 -10.79 -5.19 -29.19
N HIS A 162 -10.76 -5.84 -30.34
CA HIS A 162 -11.97 -6.15 -31.10
C HIS A 162 -12.81 -7.13 -30.25
N SER A 163 -13.91 -6.66 -29.69
CA SER A 163 -14.91 -7.56 -29.12
C SER A 163 -15.60 -8.26 -30.31
N PRO A 164 -15.58 -9.59 -30.42
CA PRO A 164 -16.35 -10.25 -31.46
C PRO A 164 -17.83 -9.93 -31.24
N ALA A 165 -18.45 -9.32 -32.23
CA ALA A 165 -19.89 -9.15 -32.25
C ALA A 165 -20.51 -10.55 -32.28
N TYR A 166 -21.39 -10.82 -31.35
CA TYR A 166 -22.25 -12.00 -31.44
C TYR A 166 -23.19 -11.82 -32.64
N GLU A 167 -23.08 -12.71 -33.64
CA GLU A 167 -24.12 -12.95 -34.61
C GLU A 167 -25.24 -13.82 -34.00
#